data_16e51c23b13f97357007b1cfe00a92c6
#
_entry.id   16e51c23b13f97357007b1cfe00a92c6
#
_cell.length_a   1.000
_cell.length_b   1.000
_cell.length_c   1.000
_cell.angle_alpha   90.00
_cell.angle_beta   90.00
_cell.angle_gamma   90.00
#
_symmetry.space_group_name_H-M   'P 1'
#
loop_
_entity.id
_entity.type
_entity.pdbx_description
1 polymer ?
#
loop_
_entity_poly.entity_id
_entity_poly.type
_entity_poly.pdbx_seq_one_letter_code
_entity_poly.pdbx_strand_id
1 'polypeptide(L)'
;GRLNRYNANPDSVWSDIVHNKEFLGLTSNITRLPGSNSWKIGNYRRGTNLVAYKVIKLADSLHLPQHFIGWDTEWQLNASEQMRQVDSLIQKVGKLTIKKRTNQKHVVVLLHDFLFRTSTSLTHLTYFIEQLQIKYKCKFEWIENYPGV
;
A
#
# COMPACT_ATOMS: atom_id res chain seq x y z
N GLY A 1 -9.19 20.81 5.13
CA GLY A 1 -8.34 21.84 5.49
C GLY A 1 -6.84 21.59 5.68
N ARG A 2 -6.38 21.05 6.80
CA ARG A 2 -4.92 20.94 7.08
C ARG A 2 -4.19 19.93 6.18
N LEU A 3 -4.80 18.80 5.88
CA LEU A 3 -4.22 17.78 4.99
C LEU A 3 -3.97 18.28 3.57
N ASN A 4 -4.82 19.17 3.04
CA ASN A 4 -4.64 19.71 1.69
C ASN A 4 -3.45 20.68 1.59
N ARG A 5 -3.15 21.44 2.64
CA ARG A 5 -1.99 22.35 2.65
C ARG A 5 -0.67 21.58 2.81
N TYR A 6 -0.68 20.57 3.66
CA TYR A 6 0.46 19.67 3.87
C TYR A 6 0.85 18.95 2.57
N ASN A 7 -0.13 18.36 1.88
CA ASN A 7 0.08 17.67 0.62
C ASN A 7 0.38 18.61 -0.57
N ALA A 8 0.42 19.93 -0.39
CA ALA A 8 0.74 20.86 -1.45
C ALA A 8 2.26 21.12 -1.60
N ASN A 9 3.05 20.83 -0.58
CA ASN A 9 4.50 21.08 -0.58
C ASN A 9 5.30 19.77 -0.50
N PRO A 10 5.98 19.35 -1.56
CA PRO A 10 6.77 18.13 -1.58
C PRO A 10 7.94 18.12 -0.59
N ASP A 11 8.56 19.28 -0.32
CA ASP A 11 9.68 19.38 0.62
C ASP A 11 9.22 19.14 2.06
N SER A 12 8.03 19.64 2.42
CA SER A 12 7.43 19.37 3.74
C SER A 12 7.09 17.88 3.90
N VAL A 13 6.55 17.25 2.86
CA VAL A 13 6.27 15.79 2.88
C VAL A 13 7.56 15.00 3.03
N TRP A 14 8.62 15.40 2.32
CA TRP A 14 9.92 14.75 2.43
C TRP A 14 10.53 14.95 3.83
N SER A 15 10.53 16.16 4.34
CA SER A 15 11.02 16.47 5.70
C SER A 15 10.32 15.63 6.76
N ASP A 16 9.01 15.43 6.66
CA ASP A 16 8.26 14.59 7.58
C ASP A 16 8.60 13.11 7.48
N ILE A 17 8.86 12.59 6.27
CA ILE A 17 9.33 11.22 6.10
C ILE A 17 10.66 11.01 6.84
N VAL A 18 11.60 11.92 6.66
CA VAL A 18 12.92 11.88 7.32
C VAL A 18 12.75 11.98 8.83
N HIS A 19 12.02 12.98 9.30
CA HIS A 19 11.80 13.21 10.73
C HIS A 19 11.10 12.02 11.42
N ASN A 20 10.05 11.45 10.80
CA ASN A 20 9.38 10.28 11.33
C ASN A 20 10.31 9.06 11.38
N LYS A 21 11.13 8.88 10.36
CA LYS A 21 12.13 7.79 10.33
C LYS A 21 13.12 7.91 11.49
N GLU A 22 13.67 9.11 11.71
CA GLU A 22 14.60 9.40 12.80
C GLU A 22 13.92 9.25 14.16
N PHE A 23 12.76 9.88 14.36
CA PHE A 23 12.02 9.86 15.61
C PHE A 23 11.62 8.44 16.05
N LEU A 24 11.25 7.57 15.10
CA LEU A 24 10.87 6.19 15.36
C LEU A 24 12.04 5.21 15.33
N GLY A 25 13.27 5.67 15.05
CA GLY A 25 14.45 4.81 14.93
C GLY A 25 14.35 3.77 13.80
N LEU A 26 13.64 4.10 12.71
CA LEU A 26 13.42 3.17 11.61
C LEU A 26 14.64 3.09 10.69
N THR A 27 15.08 1.87 10.42
CA THR A 27 16.17 1.59 9.47
C THR A 27 15.65 1.33 8.06
N SER A 28 14.38 0.96 7.90
CA SER A 28 13.74 0.68 6.62
C SER A 28 13.70 1.91 5.71
N ASN A 29 13.95 1.70 4.43
CA ASN A 29 13.81 2.71 3.38
C ASN A 29 12.48 2.58 2.62
N ILE A 30 11.48 1.95 3.22
CA ILE A 30 10.17 1.74 2.63
C ILE A 30 9.18 2.72 3.25
N THR A 31 8.44 3.42 2.41
CA THR A 31 7.45 4.41 2.84
C THR A 31 6.18 4.30 1.99
N ARG A 32 5.04 4.54 2.59
CA ARG A 32 3.80 4.79 1.87
C ARG A 32 3.42 6.26 2.01
N LEU A 33 3.22 6.94 0.90
CA LEU A 33 2.78 8.34 0.92
C LEU A 33 1.32 8.44 1.40
N PRO A 34 1.01 9.22 2.45
CA PRO A 34 -0.35 9.38 2.94
C PRO A 34 -1.28 9.90 1.84
N GLY A 35 -2.47 9.27 1.72
CA GLY A 35 -3.50 9.66 0.76
C GLY A 35 -3.10 9.53 -0.71
N SER A 36 -2.01 8.82 -1.03
CA SER A 36 -1.53 8.68 -2.41
C SER A 36 -1.09 7.25 -2.72
N ASN A 37 -1.67 6.68 -3.78
CA ASN A 37 -1.25 5.38 -4.31
C ASN A 37 -0.05 5.57 -5.25
N SER A 38 1.11 5.74 -4.67
CA SER A 38 2.34 6.10 -5.39
C SER A 38 3.42 5.04 -5.21
N TRP A 39 4.21 4.85 -6.26
CA TRP A 39 5.22 3.81 -6.34
C TRP A 39 6.57 4.35 -6.82
N LYS A 40 7.63 3.94 -6.15
CA LYS A 40 9.03 4.05 -6.58
C LYS A 40 9.74 2.78 -6.15
N ILE A 41 9.89 1.82 -7.06
CA ILE A 41 10.57 0.53 -6.84
C ILE A 41 11.36 0.19 -8.10
N GLY A 42 12.65 -0.09 -7.96
CA GLY A 42 13.50 -0.30 -9.11
C GLY A 42 13.35 0.84 -10.11
N ASN A 43 12.98 0.53 -11.35
CA ASN A 43 12.71 1.52 -12.41
C ASN A 43 11.22 1.93 -12.49
N TYR A 44 10.36 1.32 -11.68
CA TYR A 44 8.93 1.63 -11.72
C TYR A 44 8.62 2.90 -10.93
N ARG A 45 7.95 3.84 -11.59
CA ARG A 45 7.52 5.14 -11.03
C ARG A 45 6.06 5.38 -11.35
N ARG A 46 5.26 5.64 -10.32
CA ARG A 46 3.85 6.05 -10.44
C ARG A 46 3.49 7.00 -9.33
N GLY A 47 3.03 8.19 -9.68
CA GLY A 47 2.42 9.14 -8.75
C GLY A 47 0.96 9.36 -9.12
N THR A 48 0.05 9.33 -8.14
CA THR A 48 -1.39 9.53 -8.40
C THR A 48 -1.80 10.99 -8.31
N ASN A 49 -0.93 11.86 -7.81
CA ASN A 49 -1.14 13.31 -7.79
C ASN A 49 0.20 14.03 -7.98
N LEU A 50 0.12 15.35 -8.23
CA LEU A 50 1.29 16.17 -8.53
C LEU A 50 2.31 16.21 -7.38
N VAL A 51 1.85 16.22 -6.12
CA VAL A 51 2.75 16.26 -4.95
C VAL A 51 3.51 14.96 -4.82
N ALA A 52 2.83 13.82 -4.90
CA ALA A 52 3.47 12.51 -4.86
C ALA A 52 4.51 12.35 -5.98
N TYR A 53 4.20 12.82 -7.19
CA TYR A 53 5.13 12.82 -8.30
C TYR A 53 6.38 13.67 -8.00
N LYS A 54 6.20 14.86 -7.42
CA LYS A 54 7.33 15.74 -7.04
C LYS A 54 8.18 15.13 -5.92
N VAL A 55 7.56 14.49 -4.90
CA VAL A 55 8.28 13.78 -3.83
C VAL A 55 9.13 12.63 -4.39
N ILE A 56 8.57 11.86 -5.32
CA ILE A 56 9.32 10.78 -6.00
C ILE A 56 10.50 11.36 -6.77
N LYS A 57 10.30 12.44 -7.54
CA LYS A 57 11.38 13.13 -8.27
C LYS A 57 12.46 13.68 -7.33
N LEU A 58 12.07 14.26 -6.20
CA LEU A 58 13.00 14.74 -5.20
C LEU A 58 13.87 13.60 -4.66
N ALA A 59 13.26 12.47 -4.28
CA ALA A 59 13.99 11.30 -3.83
C ALA A 59 14.95 10.75 -4.92
N ASP A 60 14.57 10.79 -6.19
CA ASP A 60 15.42 10.39 -7.30
C ASP A 60 16.58 11.37 -7.51
N SER A 61 16.34 12.68 -7.46
CA SER A 61 17.38 13.73 -7.64
C SER A 61 18.43 13.69 -6.53
N LEU A 62 18.04 13.31 -5.33
CA LEU A 62 18.94 13.16 -4.18
C LEU A 62 19.61 11.75 -4.14
N HIS A 63 19.37 10.91 -5.12
CA HIS A 63 19.90 9.53 -5.19
C HIS A 63 19.63 8.72 -3.91
N LEU A 64 18.49 8.96 -3.26
CA LEU A 64 18.17 8.31 -2.01
C LEU A 64 17.63 6.90 -2.24
N PRO A 65 18.05 5.93 -1.43
CA PRO A 65 17.58 4.54 -1.53
C PRO A 65 16.15 4.38 -0.98
N GLN A 66 15.29 5.38 -1.20
CA GLN A 66 13.92 5.38 -0.68
C GLN A 66 12.99 4.68 -1.67
N HIS A 67 12.26 3.68 -1.18
CA HIS A 67 11.19 3.01 -1.88
C HIS A 67 9.83 3.59 -1.47
N PHE A 68 8.96 3.83 -2.43
CA PHE A 68 7.57 4.17 -2.17
C PHE A 68 6.68 3.02 -2.62
N ILE A 69 5.86 2.49 -1.69
CA ILE A 69 4.95 1.39 -1.94
C ILE A 69 3.51 1.91 -1.92
N GLY A 70 2.82 1.73 -3.03
CA GLY A 70 1.38 1.97 -3.14
C GLY A 70 0.57 0.71 -2.84
N TRP A 71 -0.57 0.58 -3.52
CA TRP A 71 -1.42 -0.63 -3.44
C TRP A 71 -2.05 -0.97 -4.79
N ASP A 72 -2.31 -2.25 -5.01
CA ASP A 72 -2.98 -2.75 -6.20
C ASP A 72 -4.49 -2.76 -6.04
N THR A 73 -4.94 -2.97 -4.82
CA THR A 73 -6.34 -2.87 -4.42
C THR A 73 -6.48 -2.43 -2.98
N GLU A 74 -7.65 -1.97 -2.60
CA GLU A 74 -7.95 -1.44 -1.29
C GLU A 74 -9.18 -2.15 -0.71
N TRP A 75 -9.15 -2.42 0.59
CA TRP A 75 -10.30 -2.85 1.36
C TRP A 75 -11.18 -1.64 1.63
N GLN A 76 -12.26 -1.51 0.88
CA GLN A 76 -13.23 -0.42 1.02
C GLN A 76 -14.51 -0.85 1.76
N LEU A 77 -14.52 -2.09 2.25
CA LEU A 77 -15.67 -2.64 2.95
C LEU A 77 -15.80 -2.00 4.33
N ASN A 78 -17.00 -1.61 4.70
CA ASN A 78 -17.32 -1.16 6.06
C ASN A 78 -17.95 -2.30 6.87
N ALA A 79 -18.13 -2.10 8.18
CA ALA A 79 -18.61 -3.16 9.08
C ALA A 79 -20.01 -3.67 8.75
N SER A 80 -20.82 -2.91 7.98
CA SER A 80 -22.17 -3.29 7.56
C SER A 80 -22.21 -4.08 6.25
N GLU A 81 -21.07 -4.28 5.58
CA GLU A 81 -21.03 -4.91 4.27
C GLU A 81 -21.08 -6.44 4.35
N GLN A 82 -21.78 -7.00 3.38
CA GLN A 82 -22.09 -8.41 3.34
C GLN A 82 -20.90 -9.25 2.86
N MET A 83 -20.86 -10.53 3.27
CA MET A 83 -19.85 -11.52 2.87
C MET A 83 -19.64 -11.58 1.35
N ARG A 84 -20.69 -11.34 0.54
CA ARG A 84 -20.60 -11.28 -0.92
C ARG A 84 -19.59 -10.24 -1.43
N GLN A 85 -19.41 -9.12 -0.72
CA GLN A 85 -18.45 -8.09 -1.09
C GLN A 85 -17.03 -8.53 -0.75
N VAL A 86 -16.86 -9.27 0.35
CA VAL A 86 -15.58 -9.93 0.68
C VAL A 86 -15.19 -10.92 -0.39
N ASP A 87 -16.13 -11.76 -0.87
CA ASP A 87 -15.90 -12.69 -1.98
C ASP A 87 -15.49 -11.97 -3.27
N SER A 88 -16.10 -10.83 -3.56
CA SER A 88 -15.74 -10.00 -4.71
C SER A 88 -14.30 -9.49 -4.61
N LEU A 89 -13.88 -9.05 -3.42
CA LEU A 89 -12.50 -8.62 -3.16
C LEU A 89 -11.51 -9.78 -3.29
N ILE A 90 -11.84 -10.97 -2.75
CA ILE A 90 -11.05 -12.19 -2.89
C ILE A 90 -10.82 -12.51 -4.37
N GLN A 91 -11.89 -12.50 -5.19
CA GLN A 91 -11.78 -12.73 -6.63
C GLN A 91 -10.92 -11.66 -7.33
N LYS A 92 -11.04 -10.39 -6.93
CA LYS A 92 -10.24 -9.30 -7.48
C LYS A 92 -8.75 -9.50 -7.19
N VAL A 93 -8.40 -9.81 -5.94
CA VAL A 93 -7.00 -10.12 -5.56
C VAL A 93 -6.50 -11.34 -6.32
N GLY A 94 -7.27 -12.43 -6.34
CA GLY A 94 -6.90 -13.64 -7.07
C GLY A 94 -6.65 -13.39 -8.56
N LYS A 95 -7.47 -12.56 -9.22
CA LYS A 95 -7.23 -12.17 -10.62
C LYS A 95 -5.95 -11.36 -10.79
N LEU A 96 -5.58 -10.52 -9.82
CA LEU A 96 -4.34 -9.75 -9.85
C LEU A 96 -3.11 -10.65 -9.74
N THR A 97 -3.15 -11.71 -8.91
CA THR A 97 -2.04 -12.66 -8.77
C THR A 97 -1.80 -13.50 -10.04
N ILE A 98 -2.83 -13.67 -10.88
CA ILE A 98 -2.75 -14.45 -12.13
C ILE A 98 -2.35 -13.57 -13.33
N LYS A 99 -2.70 -12.28 -13.32
CA LYS A 99 -2.38 -11.36 -14.42
C LYS A 99 -0.88 -11.11 -14.51
N LYS A 100 -0.24 -11.65 -15.54
CA LYS A 100 1.16 -11.42 -15.94
C LYS A 100 1.42 -9.96 -16.41
N ARG A 101 1.04 -8.95 -15.65
CA ARG A 101 1.27 -7.56 -16.06
C ARG A 101 2.68 -7.07 -15.73
N THR A 102 3.30 -7.71 -14.78
CA THR A 102 4.73 -7.64 -14.44
C THR A 102 5.14 -9.06 -14.10
N ASN A 103 6.40 -9.44 -14.22
CA ASN A 103 6.89 -10.76 -13.80
C ASN A 103 6.71 -11.06 -12.30
N GLN A 104 5.84 -10.32 -11.63
CA GLN A 104 5.69 -10.30 -10.19
C GLN A 104 4.27 -10.75 -9.84
N LYS A 105 4.17 -11.91 -9.23
CA LYS A 105 2.94 -12.46 -8.65
C LYS A 105 2.61 -11.83 -7.28
N HIS A 106 3.08 -10.60 -7.02
CA HIS A 106 2.90 -9.93 -5.74
C HIS A 106 1.77 -8.91 -5.85
N VAL A 107 0.91 -8.87 -4.84
CA VAL A 107 -0.24 -7.96 -4.75
C VAL A 107 -0.20 -7.27 -3.40
N VAL A 108 -0.25 -5.95 -3.40
CA VAL A 108 -0.38 -5.15 -2.19
C VAL A 108 -1.84 -4.75 -2.00
N VAL A 109 -2.42 -5.16 -0.87
CA VAL A 109 -3.78 -4.79 -0.48
C VAL A 109 -3.70 -3.76 0.65
N LEU A 110 -4.29 -2.58 0.43
CA LEU A 110 -4.40 -1.58 1.48
C LEU A 110 -5.58 -1.89 2.39
N LEU A 111 -5.32 -1.95 3.69
CA LEU A 111 -6.32 -2.10 4.74
C LEU A 111 -6.14 -0.96 5.76
N HIS A 112 -7.24 -0.57 6.40
CA HIS A 112 -7.24 0.40 7.50
C HIS A 112 -7.74 -0.27 8.78
N ASP A 113 -6.99 -0.17 9.85
CA ASP A 113 -7.27 -0.78 11.17
C ASP A 113 -8.64 -0.39 11.74
N PHE A 114 -9.07 0.84 11.52
CA PHE A 114 -10.37 1.31 12.00
C PHE A 114 -11.57 0.55 11.40
N LEU A 115 -11.39 -0.17 10.29
CA LEU A 115 -12.43 -0.99 9.66
C LEU A 115 -12.66 -2.33 10.40
N PHE A 116 -11.73 -2.75 11.27
CA PHE A 116 -11.75 -4.05 11.93
C PHE A 116 -12.02 -3.96 13.44
N ARG A 117 -12.92 -3.07 13.84
CA ARG A 117 -13.25 -2.82 15.25
C ARG A 117 -14.36 -3.72 15.81
N THR A 118 -15.03 -4.50 14.99
CA THR A 118 -16.12 -5.40 15.39
C THR A 118 -15.75 -6.87 15.16
N SER A 119 -16.36 -7.77 15.92
CA SER A 119 -16.19 -9.22 15.71
C SER A 119 -16.55 -9.65 14.29
N THR A 120 -17.61 -9.07 13.72
CA THR A 120 -18.04 -9.35 12.35
C THR A 120 -16.95 -8.95 11.33
N SER A 121 -16.39 -7.74 11.46
CA SER A 121 -15.34 -7.30 10.53
C SER A 121 -14.05 -8.12 10.66
N LEU A 122 -13.70 -8.56 11.87
CA LEU A 122 -12.60 -9.50 12.10
C LEU A 122 -12.86 -10.86 11.46
N THR A 123 -14.08 -11.39 11.56
CA THR A 123 -14.49 -12.63 10.87
C THR A 123 -14.35 -12.47 9.35
N HIS A 124 -14.72 -11.34 8.78
CA HIS A 124 -14.56 -11.05 7.36
C HIS A 124 -13.08 -11.01 6.95
N LEU A 125 -12.21 -10.42 7.78
CA LEU A 125 -10.77 -10.39 7.52
C LEU A 125 -10.17 -11.79 7.58
N THR A 126 -10.51 -12.58 8.59
CA THR A 126 -10.06 -13.97 8.72
C THR A 126 -10.48 -14.78 7.49
N TYR A 127 -11.76 -14.72 7.11
CA TYR A 127 -12.27 -15.39 5.93
C TYR A 127 -11.53 -14.96 4.65
N PHE A 128 -11.28 -13.67 4.47
CA PHE A 128 -10.53 -13.15 3.33
C PHE A 128 -9.13 -13.76 3.24
N ILE A 129 -8.40 -13.79 4.34
CA ILE A 129 -7.04 -14.36 4.42
C ILE A 129 -7.07 -15.86 4.08
N GLU A 130 -7.95 -16.62 4.73
CA GLU A 130 -8.10 -18.07 4.52
C GLU A 130 -8.45 -18.40 3.07
N GLN A 131 -9.39 -17.67 2.48
CA GLN A 131 -9.80 -17.92 1.09
C GLN A 131 -8.71 -17.60 0.07
N LEU A 132 -7.89 -16.58 0.31
CA LEU A 132 -6.73 -16.32 -0.52
C LEU A 132 -5.70 -17.44 -0.44
N GLN A 133 -5.47 -18.00 0.75
CA GLN A 133 -4.57 -19.13 0.94
C GLN A 133 -5.11 -20.41 0.29
N ILE A 134 -6.39 -20.71 0.48
CA ILE A 134 -7.02 -21.96 0.00
C ILE A 134 -7.20 -21.94 -1.52
N LYS A 135 -7.85 -20.87 -2.05
CA LYS A 135 -8.26 -20.82 -3.47
C LYS A 135 -7.11 -20.43 -4.40
N TYR A 136 -6.26 -19.50 -3.98
CA TYR A 136 -5.23 -18.91 -4.83
C TYR A 136 -3.81 -19.27 -4.43
N LYS A 137 -3.65 -20.06 -3.34
CA LYS A 137 -2.35 -20.48 -2.80
C LYS A 137 -1.45 -19.28 -2.47
N CYS A 138 -2.06 -18.15 -2.07
CA CYS A 138 -1.33 -16.95 -1.70
C CYS A 138 -0.50 -17.19 -0.43
N LYS A 139 0.70 -16.65 -0.42
CA LYS A 139 1.53 -16.49 0.78
C LYS A 139 1.51 -15.03 1.18
N PHE A 140 1.49 -14.77 2.48
CA PHE A 140 1.63 -13.41 3.03
C PHE A 140 3.10 -13.20 3.38
N GLU A 141 3.64 -12.08 2.92
CA GLU A 141 5.05 -11.73 3.08
C GLU A 141 5.20 -10.36 3.71
N TRP A 142 6.33 -10.10 4.33
CA TRP A 142 6.70 -8.78 4.77
C TRP A 142 6.97 -7.88 3.57
N ILE A 143 6.69 -6.59 3.73
CA ILE A 143 6.83 -5.63 2.63
C ILE A 143 8.29 -5.48 2.16
N GLU A 144 9.24 -5.77 3.04
CA GLU A 144 10.68 -5.80 2.73
C GLU A 144 11.04 -6.87 1.69
N ASN A 145 10.23 -7.91 1.59
CA ASN A 145 10.39 -8.97 0.59
C ASN A 145 9.71 -8.65 -0.75
N TYR A 146 9.16 -7.45 -0.90
CA TYR A 146 8.55 -7.06 -2.17
C TYR A 146 9.63 -6.88 -3.24
N PRO A 147 9.48 -7.47 -4.45
CA PRO A 147 10.50 -7.44 -5.49
C PRO A 147 10.93 -6.04 -5.88
N GLY A 148 12.22 -5.80 -5.80
CA GLY A 148 12.84 -4.52 -6.16
C GLY A 148 12.93 -3.50 -5.01
N VAL A 149 12.57 -3.93 -3.80
CA VAL A 149 12.83 -3.20 -2.55
C VAL A 149 14.27 -3.44 -2.10
#